data_7307180c74bdc99b0e03c42e28757901
#
_entry.id   7307180c74bdc99b0e03c42e28757901
#
_cell.length_a   1.000
_cell.length_b   1.000
_cell.length_c   1.000
_cell.angle_alpha   90.00
_cell.angle_beta   90.00
_cell.angle_gamma   90.00
#
_symmetry.space_group_name_H-M   'P 1'
#
loop_
_entity.id
_entity.type
_entity.pdbx_description
1 polymer ?
#
loop_
_entity_poly.entity_id
_entity_poly.type
_entity_poly.pdbx_seq_one_letter_code
_entity_poly.pdbx_strand_id
1 'polypeptide(L)'
;MKIGIGILLLFFVTSLQAQNIVGKVIDNKKQPVDGATIVLQAIDSTYINASISNVDGTFVLDSQPEEYRLIVQHLLYRTKEIEGKGRDVGVIQLDPQDYALDEVVVKAERPFVKVEEGRLGYDLSVLAGDGVVNNAYEALTKLPGVKETKAHSLWPVREI
;
A
#
# COMPACT_ATOMS: atom_id res chain seq x y z
N MET A 1 -23.81 -29.75 57.99
CA MET A 1 -22.47 -29.61 57.46
C MET A 1 -22.35 -29.76 55.93
N LYS A 2 -23.34 -30.36 55.24
CA LYS A 2 -23.30 -30.54 53.74
C LYS A 2 -23.73 -29.30 52.92
N ILE A 3 -24.53 -28.39 53.53
CA ILE A 3 -25.05 -27.19 52.84
C ILE A 3 -23.97 -26.10 52.72
N GLY A 4 -23.06 -25.98 53.71
CA GLY A 4 -21.99 -24.96 53.69
C GLY A 4 -20.94 -25.18 52.60
N ILE A 5 -20.67 -26.43 52.21
CA ILE A 5 -19.67 -26.74 51.17
C ILE A 5 -20.23 -26.37 49.78
N GLY A 6 -21.55 -26.55 49.54
CA GLY A 6 -22.22 -26.18 48.30
C GLY A 6 -22.25 -24.67 48.08
N ILE A 7 -22.45 -23.86 49.11
CA ILE A 7 -22.43 -22.40 49.05
C ILE A 7 -21.01 -21.88 48.83
N LEU A 8 -20.01 -22.50 49.44
CA LEU A 8 -18.61 -22.16 49.24
C LEU A 8 -18.15 -22.44 47.79
N LEU A 9 -18.60 -23.52 47.18
CA LEU A 9 -18.31 -23.91 45.81
C LEU A 9 -18.99 -22.96 44.80
N LEU A 10 -20.18 -22.43 45.10
CA LEU A 10 -20.91 -21.49 44.25
C LEU A 10 -20.21 -20.13 44.21
N PHE A 11 -19.52 -19.71 45.26
CA PHE A 11 -18.75 -18.43 45.31
C PHE A 11 -17.47 -18.50 44.49
N PHE A 12 -16.91 -19.68 44.19
CA PHE A 12 -15.67 -19.85 43.47
C PHE A 12 -15.82 -19.74 41.94
N VAL A 13 -17.05 -19.83 41.41
CA VAL A 13 -17.33 -19.84 39.97
C VAL A 13 -17.45 -18.45 39.36
N THR A 14 -17.52 -17.39 40.17
CA THR A 14 -17.74 -16.01 39.67
C THR A 14 -16.49 -15.24 39.28
N SER A 15 -15.30 -15.85 39.28
CA SER A 15 -14.04 -15.14 39.05
C SER A 15 -13.45 -15.29 37.63
N LEU A 16 -14.19 -15.87 36.66
CA LEU A 16 -13.79 -15.83 35.25
C LEU A 16 -14.12 -14.44 34.67
N GLN A 17 -13.37 -13.45 35.05
CA GLN A 17 -13.40 -12.16 34.38
C GLN A 17 -12.66 -12.32 33.06
N ALA A 18 -13.37 -12.22 31.93
CA ALA A 18 -12.75 -12.07 30.64
C ALA A 18 -11.82 -10.87 30.72
N GLN A 19 -10.52 -11.11 30.49
CA GLN A 19 -9.51 -10.06 30.54
C GLN A 19 -9.45 -9.46 29.14
N ASN A 20 -10.22 -8.39 28.91
CA ASN A 20 -10.29 -7.72 27.62
C ASN A 20 -9.60 -6.36 27.71
N ILE A 21 -8.90 -5.99 26.64
CA ILE A 21 -8.43 -4.62 26.43
C ILE A 21 -9.52 -3.86 25.69
N VAL A 22 -9.90 -2.70 26.21
CA VAL A 22 -10.93 -1.85 25.63
C VAL A 22 -10.37 -0.46 25.36
N GLY A 23 -10.91 0.19 24.35
CA GLY A 23 -10.53 1.57 24.00
C GLY A 23 -11.48 2.16 22.96
N LYS A 24 -11.19 3.41 22.60
CA LYS A 24 -11.93 4.15 21.60
C LYS A 24 -11.01 4.86 20.63
N VAL A 25 -11.30 4.74 19.33
CA VAL A 25 -10.57 5.42 18.25
C VAL A 25 -11.36 6.63 17.78
N ILE A 26 -10.71 7.80 17.74
CA ILE A 26 -11.29 9.05 17.23
C ILE A 26 -10.36 9.71 16.22
N ASP A 27 -10.88 10.63 15.44
CA ASP A 27 -10.11 11.48 14.55
C ASP A 27 -9.66 12.80 15.24
N ASN A 28 -8.99 13.67 14.48
CA ASN A 28 -8.54 14.99 14.95
C ASN A 28 -9.70 15.96 15.24
N LYS A 29 -10.92 15.66 14.75
CA LYS A 29 -12.16 16.42 15.02
C LYS A 29 -12.97 15.83 16.17
N LYS A 30 -12.41 14.84 16.89
CA LYS A 30 -13.06 14.08 17.97
C LYS A 30 -14.25 13.23 17.50
N GLN A 31 -14.34 12.92 16.20
CA GLN A 31 -15.35 12.02 15.66
C GLN A 31 -14.88 10.56 15.79
N PRO A 32 -15.80 9.61 16.06
CA PRO A 32 -15.44 8.20 16.11
C PRO A 32 -14.96 7.70 14.75
N VAL A 33 -13.94 6.86 14.75
CA VAL A 33 -13.43 6.20 13.54
C VAL A 33 -13.96 4.77 13.53
N ASP A 34 -14.81 4.48 12.56
CA ASP A 34 -15.35 3.15 12.28
C ASP A 34 -14.39 2.36 11.38
N GLY A 35 -14.31 1.04 11.58
CA GLY A 35 -13.53 0.16 10.70
C GLY A 35 -12.01 0.25 10.86
N ALA A 36 -11.50 0.91 11.89
CA ALA A 36 -10.07 0.87 12.18
C ALA A 36 -9.67 -0.52 12.66
N THR A 37 -8.60 -1.06 12.12
CA THR A 37 -8.01 -2.34 12.55
C THR A 37 -7.03 -2.09 13.70
N ILE A 38 -7.27 -2.72 14.83
CA ILE A 38 -6.43 -2.64 16.02
C ILE A 38 -5.72 -3.99 16.17
N VAL A 39 -4.40 -4.01 15.96
CA VAL A 39 -3.57 -5.19 16.11
C VAL A 39 -2.86 -5.15 17.46
N LEU A 40 -3.02 -6.21 18.24
CA LEU A 40 -2.35 -6.41 19.52
C LEU A 40 -1.09 -7.26 19.30
N GLN A 41 0.03 -6.74 19.73
CA GLN A 41 1.32 -7.43 19.71
C GLN A 41 1.96 -7.41 21.09
N ALA A 42 2.78 -8.40 21.37
CA ALA A 42 3.71 -8.37 22.49
C ALA A 42 4.85 -7.37 22.18
N ILE A 43 5.63 -7.02 23.20
CA ILE A 43 6.75 -6.06 23.05
C ILE A 43 7.80 -6.55 22.04
N ASP A 44 7.97 -7.86 21.91
CA ASP A 44 8.85 -8.49 20.90
C ASP A 44 8.28 -8.51 19.48
N SER A 45 7.14 -7.81 19.25
CA SER A 45 6.39 -7.76 17.98
C SER A 45 5.67 -9.07 17.60
N THR A 46 5.58 -10.03 18.50
CA THR A 46 4.77 -11.24 18.27
C THR A 46 3.29 -10.88 18.22
N TYR A 47 2.60 -11.31 17.16
CA TYR A 47 1.15 -11.13 17.04
C TYR A 47 0.40 -11.91 18.11
N ILE A 48 -0.56 -11.25 18.77
CA ILE A 48 -1.42 -11.88 19.80
C ILE A 48 -2.85 -11.95 19.30
N ASN A 49 -3.46 -10.82 18.93
CA ASN A 49 -4.86 -10.74 18.53
C ASN A 49 -5.11 -9.48 17.67
N ALA A 50 -6.29 -9.39 17.07
CA ALA A 50 -6.74 -8.18 16.39
C ALA A 50 -8.24 -7.98 16.56
N SER A 51 -8.69 -6.73 16.48
CA SER A 51 -10.09 -6.32 16.51
C SER A 51 -10.32 -5.17 15.52
N ILE A 52 -11.59 -4.88 15.26
CA ILE A 52 -12.00 -3.76 14.41
C ILE A 52 -12.86 -2.82 15.26
N SER A 53 -12.67 -1.51 15.12
CA SER A 53 -13.50 -0.52 15.80
C SER A 53 -14.93 -0.50 15.24
N ASN A 54 -15.88 -0.32 16.13
CA ASN A 54 -17.30 -0.19 15.80
C ASN A 54 -17.64 1.23 15.28
N VAL A 55 -18.88 1.44 14.86
CA VAL A 55 -19.40 2.73 14.38
C VAL A 55 -19.22 3.87 15.38
N ASP A 56 -19.23 3.57 16.69
CA ASP A 56 -18.97 4.53 17.76
C ASP A 56 -17.48 4.71 18.09
N GLY A 57 -16.61 4.03 17.33
CA GLY A 57 -15.16 4.03 17.48
C GLY A 57 -14.63 3.11 18.58
N THR A 58 -15.49 2.40 19.33
CA THR A 58 -15.04 1.49 20.39
C THR A 58 -14.50 0.19 19.84
N PHE A 59 -13.54 -0.41 20.56
CA PHE A 59 -13.01 -1.73 20.23
C PHE A 59 -12.78 -2.55 21.49
N VAL A 60 -12.77 -3.87 21.32
CA VAL A 60 -12.52 -4.84 22.36
C VAL A 60 -11.53 -5.89 21.81
N LEU A 61 -10.50 -6.20 22.58
CA LEU A 61 -9.52 -7.25 22.29
C LEU A 61 -9.57 -8.30 23.40
N ASP A 62 -9.83 -9.56 23.04
CA ASP A 62 -10.00 -10.68 23.96
C ASP A 62 -8.64 -11.25 24.41
N SER A 63 -7.79 -10.40 24.93
CA SER A 63 -6.49 -10.77 25.49
C SER A 63 -5.92 -9.62 26.30
N GLN A 64 -5.16 -9.94 27.35
CA GLN A 64 -4.50 -8.91 28.18
C GLN A 64 -3.13 -9.41 28.61
N PRO A 65 -2.08 -9.21 27.81
CA PRO A 65 -0.70 -9.33 28.29
C PRO A 65 -0.37 -8.19 29.26
N GLU A 66 0.62 -8.37 30.11
CA GLU A 66 1.05 -7.34 31.09
C GLU A 66 1.54 -6.06 30.38
N GLU A 67 2.29 -6.23 29.32
CA GLU A 67 2.79 -5.16 28.46
C GLU A 67 2.50 -5.53 26.99
N TYR A 68 2.07 -4.56 26.24
CA TYR A 68 1.70 -4.79 24.84
C TYR A 68 1.93 -3.56 23.97
N ARG A 69 1.94 -3.80 22.66
CA ARG A 69 1.89 -2.77 21.62
C ARG A 69 0.61 -2.91 20.83
N LEU A 70 -0.09 -1.80 20.66
CA LEU A 70 -1.23 -1.68 19.75
C LEU A 70 -0.79 -0.96 18.49
N ILE A 71 -1.11 -1.53 17.34
CA ILE A 71 -0.96 -0.90 16.05
C ILE A 71 -2.36 -0.62 15.51
N VAL A 72 -2.71 0.65 15.37
CA VAL A 72 -4.01 1.09 14.87
C VAL A 72 -3.84 1.55 13.42
N GLN A 73 -4.57 0.89 12.52
CA GLN A 73 -4.50 1.13 11.08
C GLN A 73 -5.88 1.43 10.51
N HIS A 74 -5.93 2.42 9.62
CA HIS A 74 -7.14 2.72 8.86
C HIS A 74 -6.77 3.36 7.53
N LEU A 75 -7.57 3.13 6.47
CA LEU A 75 -7.28 3.58 5.11
C LEU A 75 -7.06 5.10 5.00
N LEU A 76 -7.83 5.90 5.74
CA LEU A 76 -7.83 7.37 5.65
C LEU A 76 -6.93 8.04 6.69
N TYR A 77 -6.30 7.30 7.59
CA TYR A 77 -5.52 7.83 8.69
C TYR A 77 -4.12 7.22 8.73
N ARG A 78 -3.19 7.97 9.29
CA ARG A 78 -1.83 7.47 9.53
C ARG A 78 -1.85 6.36 10.55
N THR A 79 -1.09 5.30 10.31
CA THR A 79 -0.89 4.22 11.27
C THR A 79 -0.32 4.78 12.57
N LYS A 80 -0.89 4.37 13.69
CA LYS A 80 -0.45 4.78 15.02
C LYS A 80 -0.06 3.58 15.85
N GLU A 81 1.11 3.65 16.47
CA GLU A 81 1.60 2.65 17.41
C GLU A 81 1.55 3.22 18.82
N ILE A 82 1.10 2.39 19.77
CA ILE A 82 0.95 2.77 21.18
C ILE A 82 1.41 1.60 22.04
N GLU A 83 2.29 1.85 22.97
CA GLU A 83 2.61 0.90 24.02
C GLU A 83 1.67 1.10 25.21
N GLY A 84 1.17 0.01 25.75
CA GLY A 84 0.17 0.04 26.79
C GLY A 84 0.38 -1.03 27.88
N LYS A 85 -0.27 -0.78 29.02
CA LYS A 85 -0.35 -1.69 30.14
C LYS A 85 -1.78 -1.64 30.69
N GLY A 86 -2.32 -2.78 31.06
CA GLY A 86 -3.65 -2.82 31.66
C GLY A 86 -4.80 -2.97 30.63
N ARG A 87 -6.04 -2.71 31.07
CA ARG A 87 -7.26 -3.04 30.32
C ARG A 87 -7.83 -1.90 29.51
N ASP A 88 -7.70 -0.69 29.99
CA ASP A 88 -8.27 0.50 29.37
C ASP A 88 -7.17 1.32 28.71
N VAL A 89 -7.21 1.35 27.40
CA VAL A 89 -6.27 2.16 26.60
C VAL A 89 -6.73 3.63 26.51
N GLY A 90 -8.00 3.88 26.88
CA GLY A 90 -8.59 5.20 26.75
C GLY A 90 -8.89 5.56 25.29
N VAL A 91 -8.64 6.82 24.95
CA VAL A 91 -8.96 7.36 23.63
C VAL A 91 -7.71 7.45 22.78
N ILE A 92 -7.74 6.81 21.62
CA ILE A 92 -6.68 6.85 20.62
C ILE A 92 -7.10 7.83 19.53
N GLN A 93 -6.36 8.91 19.38
CA GLN A 93 -6.60 9.88 18.31
C GLN A 93 -5.73 9.55 17.10
N LEU A 94 -6.34 9.46 15.91
CA LEU A 94 -5.67 9.27 14.62
C LEU A 94 -5.59 10.59 13.86
N ASP A 95 -4.49 10.78 13.15
CA ASP A 95 -4.27 11.91 12.25
C ASP A 95 -4.61 11.50 10.82
N PRO A 96 -5.30 12.36 10.05
CA PRO A 96 -5.59 12.08 8.65
C PRO A 96 -4.31 11.79 7.86
N GLN A 97 -4.40 10.86 6.93
CA GLN A 97 -3.33 10.63 5.97
C GLN A 97 -3.57 11.53 4.76
N ASP A 98 -2.68 12.51 4.55
CA ASP A 98 -2.68 13.29 3.32
C ASP A 98 -2.15 12.39 2.19
N TYR A 99 -3.05 11.88 1.38
CA TYR A 99 -2.68 11.34 0.08
C TYR A 99 -2.41 12.55 -0.83
N ALA A 100 -1.18 13.01 -0.88
CA ALA A 100 -0.73 13.76 -2.04
C ALA A 100 -0.83 12.77 -3.21
N LEU A 101 -1.88 12.87 -3.99
CA LEU A 101 -1.94 12.26 -5.30
C LEU A 101 -0.84 12.98 -6.09
N ASP A 102 0.33 12.39 -6.18
CA ASP A 102 1.28 12.79 -7.19
C ASP A 102 0.51 12.76 -8.51
N GLU A 103 0.35 13.93 -9.11
CA GLU A 103 -0.25 14.03 -10.43
C GLU A 103 0.57 13.13 -11.34
N VAL A 104 -0.01 11.97 -11.66
CA VAL A 104 0.56 11.09 -12.67
C VAL A 104 0.40 11.85 -13.97
N VAL A 105 1.39 12.67 -14.29
CA VAL A 105 1.53 13.25 -15.62
C VAL A 105 1.78 12.09 -16.56
N VAL A 106 0.72 11.51 -17.08
CA VAL A 106 0.79 10.58 -18.20
C VAL A 106 1.30 11.40 -19.38
N LYS A 107 2.62 11.48 -19.54
CA LYS A 107 3.20 11.89 -20.81
C LYS A 107 2.75 10.85 -21.82
N ALA A 108 1.75 11.20 -22.60
CA ALA A 108 1.39 10.42 -23.76
C ALA A 108 2.57 10.49 -24.72
N GLU A 109 3.46 9.53 -24.63
CA GLU A 109 4.49 9.33 -25.66
C GLU A 109 3.74 9.00 -26.94
N ARG A 110 3.92 9.83 -27.97
CA ARG A 110 3.31 9.56 -29.25
C ARG A 110 3.85 8.21 -29.75
N PRO A 111 2.98 7.26 -30.12
CA PRO A 111 3.47 5.97 -30.58
C PRO A 111 4.36 6.17 -31.81
N PHE A 112 5.58 5.68 -31.74
CA PHE A 112 6.55 5.68 -32.83
C PHE A 112 6.03 4.96 -34.09
N VAL A 113 5.14 4.00 -33.91
CA VAL A 113 4.54 3.19 -34.97
C VAL A 113 3.04 3.47 -35.03
N LYS A 114 2.54 3.85 -36.21
CA LYS A 114 1.11 3.96 -36.48
C LYS A 114 0.70 2.89 -37.47
N VAL A 115 -0.43 2.25 -37.21
CA VAL A 115 -1.05 1.28 -38.13
C VAL A 115 -2.28 1.95 -38.74
N GLU A 116 -2.24 2.28 -40.00
CA GLU A 116 -3.37 2.82 -40.76
C GLU A 116 -3.62 1.93 -41.98
N GLU A 117 -4.85 1.47 -42.16
CA GLU A 117 -5.31 0.67 -43.32
C GLU A 117 -4.39 -0.53 -43.66
N GLY A 118 -3.84 -1.20 -42.64
CA GLY A 118 -2.92 -2.33 -42.84
C GLY A 118 -1.51 -1.98 -43.25
N ARG A 119 -1.14 -0.68 -43.20
CA ARG A 119 0.23 -0.19 -43.43
C ARG A 119 0.87 0.23 -42.12
N LEU A 120 2.15 -0.08 -41.95
CA LEU A 120 2.95 0.39 -40.83
C LEU A 120 3.59 1.73 -41.21
N GLY A 121 3.16 2.79 -40.54
CA GLY A 121 3.76 4.13 -40.64
C GLY A 121 4.69 4.38 -39.43
N TYR A 122 5.88 4.90 -39.69
CA TYR A 122 6.82 5.29 -38.65
C TYR A 122 6.89 6.81 -38.57
N ASP A 123 6.69 7.36 -37.36
CA ASP A 123 6.81 8.80 -37.13
C ASP A 123 8.28 9.15 -36.79
N LEU A 124 9.03 9.53 -37.80
CA LEU A 124 10.45 9.88 -37.64
C LEU A 124 10.68 11.14 -36.82
N SER A 125 9.67 12.00 -36.65
CA SER A 125 9.79 13.21 -35.83
C SER A 125 10.02 12.93 -34.36
N VAL A 126 9.50 11.78 -33.89
CA VAL A 126 9.71 11.31 -32.51
C VAL A 126 11.18 10.95 -32.30
N LEU A 127 11.84 10.29 -33.25
CA LEU A 127 13.26 9.93 -33.18
C LEU A 127 14.18 11.17 -33.25
N ALA A 128 13.77 12.18 -34.00
CA ALA A 128 14.53 13.42 -34.13
C ALA A 128 14.40 14.30 -32.86
N GLY A 129 13.22 14.29 -32.21
CA GLY A 129 12.97 15.09 -31.01
C GLY A 129 13.77 14.66 -29.78
N ASP A 130 14.12 13.39 -29.68
CA ASP A 130 14.89 12.83 -28.55
C ASP A 130 16.41 12.96 -28.72
N GLY A 131 16.90 13.67 -29.77
CA GLY A 131 18.33 13.83 -30.05
C GLY A 131 19.05 12.50 -30.39
N VAL A 132 18.27 11.44 -30.69
CA VAL A 132 18.81 10.10 -30.98
C VAL A 132 19.36 9.99 -32.39
N VAL A 133 18.92 10.86 -33.30
CA VAL A 133 19.34 10.87 -34.72
C VAL A 133 19.57 12.27 -35.22
N ASN A 134 20.68 12.45 -35.98
CA ASN A 134 21.07 13.75 -36.50
C ASN A 134 20.69 13.95 -37.99
N ASN A 135 20.29 12.89 -38.68
CA ASN A 135 19.89 12.94 -40.08
C ASN A 135 18.92 11.81 -40.44
N ALA A 136 18.25 11.97 -41.59
CA ALA A 136 17.23 11.01 -42.06
C ALA A 136 17.79 9.60 -42.34
N TYR A 137 19.03 9.49 -42.77
CA TYR A 137 19.69 8.21 -43.04
C TYR A 137 19.87 7.40 -41.74
N GLU A 138 20.34 8.04 -40.67
CA GLU A 138 20.52 7.45 -39.38
C GLU A 138 19.14 7.04 -38.76
N ALA A 139 18.07 7.84 -38.99
CA ALA A 139 16.73 7.50 -38.60
C ALA A 139 16.23 6.20 -39.27
N LEU A 140 16.51 6.04 -40.55
CA LEU A 140 16.10 4.85 -41.30
C LEU A 140 16.83 3.59 -40.85
N THR A 141 18.11 3.66 -40.49
CA THR A 141 18.87 2.48 -40.00
C THR A 141 18.40 1.96 -38.64
N LYS A 142 17.72 2.80 -37.87
CA LYS A 142 17.11 2.39 -36.56
C LYS A 142 15.74 1.78 -36.68
N LEU A 143 15.14 1.75 -37.87
CA LEU A 143 13.84 1.13 -38.07
C LEU A 143 13.95 -0.40 -38.02
N PRO A 144 13.00 -1.09 -37.36
CA PRO A 144 12.94 -2.55 -37.38
C PRO A 144 12.82 -3.09 -38.80
N GLY A 145 13.71 -4.00 -39.19
CA GLY A 145 13.70 -4.62 -40.52
C GLY A 145 14.53 -3.92 -41.60
N VAL A 146 15.07 -2.73 -41.34
CA VAL A 146 16.00 -2.05 -42.25
C VAL A 146 17.44 -2.52 -41.94
N LYS A 147 18.13 -3.06 -42.97
CA LYS A 147 19.52 -3.47 -42.87
C LYS A 147 20.37 -2.61 -43.83
N GLU A 148 21.50 -2.14 -43.35
CA GLU A 148 22.50 -1.53 -44.25
C GLU A 148 23.06 -2.58 -45.21
N THR A 149 22.85 -2.40 -46.47
CA THR A 149 23.54 -3.16 -47.49
C THR A 149 24.67 -2.30 -48.03
N LYS A 150 25.92 -2.67 -47.74
CA LYS A 150 27.06 -2.03 -48.41
C LYS A 150 26.94 -2.27 -49.92
N ALA A 151 26.68 -1.19 -50.67
CA ALA A 151 26.72 -1.26 -52.13
C ALA A 151 28.15 -1.65 -52.54
N HIS A 152 28.31 -2.91 -52.94
CA HIS A 152 29.53 -3.31 -53.62
C HIS A 152 29.53 -2.57 -54.95
N SER A 153 30.52 -1.69 -55.18
CA SER A 153 30.64 -0.95 -56.43
C SER A 153 30.82 -1.93 -57.58
N LEU A 154 29.76 -2.15 -58.35
CA LEU A 154 29.75 -3.03 -59.51
C LEU A 154 30.25 -2.34 -60.77
N TRP A 155 30.92 -1.21 -60.67
CA TRP A 155 31.48 -0.52 -61.81
C TRP A 155 32.99 -0.63 -61.79
N PRO A 156 33.60 -1.43 -62.72
CA PRO A 156 35.04 -1.31 -62.92
C PRO A 156 35.35 0.04 -63.55
N VAL A 157 36.15 0.85 -62.85
CA VAL A 157 36.74 2.06 -63.43
C VAL A 157 37.63 1.59 -64.57
N ARG A 158 37.25 1.89 -65.83
CA ARG A 158 38.15 1.76 -66.97
C ARG A 158 39.15 2.93 -66.87
N GLU A 159 40.36 2.63 -66.57
CA GLU A 159 41.46 3.55 -66.85
C GLU A 159 41.70 3.63 -68.37
N ILE A 160 41.74 4.87 -68.91
CA ILE A 160 42.16 5.22 -70.25
C ILE A 160 43.63 5.57 -70.20
#